data_6b4ba13ebebef4d613921acc53b86f28
#
_entry.id   6b4ba13ebebef4d613921acc53b86f28
#
_cell.length_a   1.000
_cell.length_b   1.000
_cell.length_c   1.000
_cell.angle_alpha   90.00
_cell.angle_beta   90.00
_cell.angle_gamma   90.00
#
_symmetry.space_group_name_H-M   'P 1'
#
loop_
_entity.id
_entity.type
_entity.pdbx_description
1 polymer ?
#
loop_
_entity_poly.entity_id
_entity_poly.type
_entity_poly.pdbx_seq_one_letter_code
_entity_poly.pdbx_strand_id
1 'polypeptide(L)'
;MKSLNKFVVALTFLGMLPVLSYSQQYTAVETAETGVMNLLRTVKESRGLFLSDRDSYFGAIEEVLSSIVDFNAVALVVMNSYAESASDAQKDRFADILRATLTRFYGASLVSYEGQELAFLPSNNADADPRADTIVRMELRGGDANLELQYQMFLNENEEWKLKNLSLVGINLGRQYFTQFSALMSQNDDDIDAVLDNWK
;
A
#
# COMPACT_ATOMS: atom_id res chain seq x y z
N MET A 1 -59.14 -60.58 -7.87
CA MET A 1 -58.45 -59.95 -9.01
C MET A 1 -57.68 -58.73 -8.45
N LYS A 2 -56.35 -58.81 -8.42
CA LYS A 2 -55.50 -57.93 -7.66
C LYS A 2 -54.90 -56.81 -8.60
N SER A 3 -55.18 -55.55 -8.34
CA SER A 3 -54.60 -54.42 -9.03
C SER A 3 -53.27 -54.10 -8.42
N LEU A 4 -52.23 -54.06 -9.25
CA LEU A 4 -50.81 -53.76 -8.88
C LEU A 4 -50.55 -52.26 -8.98
N ASN A 5 -50.40 -51.60 -7.82
CA ASN A 5 -50.01 -50.21 -7.74
C ASN A 5 -48.52 -50.06 -8.09
N LYS A 6 -48.24 -49.36 -9.16
CA LYS A 6 -46.90 -48.97 -9.50
C LYS A 6 -46.56 -47.65 -8.77
N PHE A 7 -45.69 -47.73 -7.77
CA PHE A 7 -45.03 -46.56 -7.14
C PHE A 7 -43.95 -46.04 -8.07
N VAL A 8 -44.16 -44.85 -8.60
CA VAL A 8 -43.11 -44.10 -9.32
C VAL A 8 -42.40 -43.22 -8.28
N VAL A 9 -41.18 -43.62 -7.93
CA VAL A 9 -40.28 -42.76 -7.11
C VAL A 9 -39.59 -41.76 -8.04
N ALA A 10 -40.04 -40.51 -8.00
CA ALA A 10 -39.38 -39.42 -8.67
C ALA A 10 -38.19 -38.97 -7.81
N LEU A 11 -36.98 -39.34 -8.24
CA LEU A 11 -35.72 -38.91 -7.62
C LEU A 11 -35.42 -37.48 -8.08
N THR A 12 -35.78 -36.47 -7.28
CA THR A 12 -35.42 -35.07 -7.51
C THR A 12 -33.93 -34.87 -7.19
N PHE A 13 -33.12 -34.83 -8.25
CA PHE A 13 -31.71 -34.43 -8.17
C PHE A 13 -31.69 -32.93 -7.98
N LEU A 14 -31.53 -32.48 -6.72
CA LEU A 14 -31.31 -31.08 -6.38
C LEU A 14 -29.86 -30.75 -6.72
N GLY A 15 -29.63 -30.24 -7.94
CA GLY A 15 -28.33 -29.80 -8.40
C GLY A 15 -27.84 -28.63 -7.54
N MET A 16 -26.86 -28.92 -6.70
CA MET A 16 -26.12 -27.91 -5.93
C MET A 16 -25.22 -27.16 -6.91
N LEU A 17 -25.69 -26.03 -7.46
CA LEU A 17 -24.86 -25.15 -8.25
C LEU A 17 -23.81 -24.53 -7.31
N PRO A 18 -22.50 -24.59 -7.64
CA PRO A 18 -21.49 -23.88 -6.88
C PRO A 18 -21.81 -22.39 -6.99
N VAL A 19 -22.11 -21.75 -5.87
CA VAL A 19 -22.16 -20.30 -5.78
C VAL A 19 -20.71 -19.84 -5.90
N LEU A 20 -20.32 -19.42 -7.10
CA LEU A 20 -19.08 -18.69 -7.31
C LEU A 20 -19.22 -17.37 -6.56
N SER A 21 -18.66 -17.32 -5.35
CA SER A 21 -18.47 -16.07 -4.62
C SER A 21 -17.49 -15.22 -5.43
N TYR A 22 -17.99 -14.34 -6.27
CA TYR A 22 -17.22 -13.25 -6.80
C TYR A 22 -16.86 -12.34 -5.63
N SER A 23 -15.68 -12.49 -5.09
CA SER A 23 -15.12 -11.46 -4.21
C SER A 23 -14.98 -10.21 -5.05
N GLN A 24 -15.69 -9.16 -4.71
CA GLN A 24 -15.59 -7.87 -5.38
C GLN A 24 -14.16 -7.34 -5.14
N GLN A 25 -13.33 -7.45 -6.15
CA GLN A 25 -11.95 -6.97 -6.10
C GLN A 25 -11.99 -5.46 -6.26
N TYR A 26 -11.50 -4.74 -5.26
CA TYR A 26 -11.38 -3.29 -5.33
C TYR A 26 -10.42 -2.89 -6.46
N THR A 27 -10.72 -1.77 -7.11
CA THR A 27 -9.79 -1.15 -8.07
C THR A 27 -8.63 -0.47 -7.34
N ALA A 28 -7.56 -0.15 -8.07
CA ALA A 28 -6.44 0.60 -7.49
C ALA A 28 -6.89 1.94 -6.89
N VAL A 29 -7.85 2.62 -7.54
CA VAL A 29 -8.39 3.90 -7.06
C VAL A 29 -9.18 3.71 -5.76
N GLU A 30 -10.10 2.74 -5.71
CA GLU A 30 -10.89 2.46 -4.51
C GLU A 30 -10.00 2.02 -3.34
N THR A 31 -8.95 1.24 -3.60
CA THR A 31 -7.97 0.83 -2.58
C THR A 31 -7.21 2.04 -2.05
N ALA A 32 -6.68 2.90 -2.93
CA ALA A 32 -5.97 4.10 -2.53
C ALA A 32 -6.89 5.06 -1.74
N GLU A 33 -8.12 5.28 -2.22
CA GLU A 33 -9.11 6.13 -1.56
C GLU A 33 -9.44 5.61 -0.15
N THR A 34 -9.80 4.34 -0.04
CA THR A 34 -10.10 3.70 1.24
C THR A 34 -8.92 3.78 2.20
N GLY A 35 -7.71 3.50 1.72
CA GLY A 35 -6.49 3.54 2.51
C GLY A 35 -6.19 4.94 3.04
N VAL A 36 -6.28 5.96 2.19
CA VAL A 36 -6.05 7.37 2.60
C VAL A 36 -7.11 7.83 3.60
N MET A 37 -8.39 7.52 3.35
CA MET A 37 -9.46 7.88 4.28
C MET A 37 -9.29 7.21 5.65
N ASN A 38 -8.89 5.94 5.67
CA ASN A 38 -8.59 5.24 6.92
C ASN A 38 -7.39 5.87 7.65
N LEU A 39 -6.32 6.21 6.92
CA LEU A 39 -5.14 6.87 7.49
C LEU A 39 -5.51 8.21 8.15
N LEU A 40 -6.24 9.06 7.46
CA LEU A 40 -6.64 10.37 7.99
C LEU A 40 -7.60 10.27 9.18
N ARG A 41 -8.50 9.28 9.15
CA ARG A 41 -9.37 8.97 10.31
C ARG A 41 -8.53 8.55 11.51
N THR A 42 -7.59 7.61 11.33
CA THR A 42 -6.68 7.13 12.40
C THR A 42 -5.83 8.27 12.96
N VAL A 43 -5.29 9.14 12.10
CA VAL A 43 -4.58 10.36 12.52
C VAL A 43 -5.46 11.23 13.42
N LYS A 44 -6.71 11.48 13.02
CA LYS A 44 -7.64 12.30 13.79
C LYS A 44 -7.98 11.67 15.16
N GLU A 45 -8.25 10.37 15.17
CA GLU A 45 -8.62 9.63 16.38
C GLU A 45 -7.44 9.46 17.35
N SER A 46 -6.23 9.27 16.84
CA SER A 46 -5.02 9.05 17.65
C SER A 46 -4.18 10.30 17.91
N ARG A 47 -4.59 11.48 17.40
CA ARG A 47 -3.83 12.74 17.51
C ARG A 47 -3.40 13.07 18.94
N GLY A 48 -4.28 12.83 19.93
CA GLY A 48 -3.99 13.07 21.35
C GLY A 48 -2.81 12.23 21.87
N LEU A 49 -2.60 11.05 21.32
CA LEU A 49 -1.49 10.14 21.67
C LEU A 49 -0.14 10.69 21.23
N PHE A 50 -0.08 11.51 20.18
CA PHE A 50 1.19 12.05 19.68
C PHE A 50 2.01 12.80 20.75
N LEU A 51 1.34 13.41 21.73
CA LEU A 51 1.99 14.10 22.85
C LEU A 51 2.12 13.24 24.10
N SER A 52 1.17 12.32 24.35
CA SER A 52 1.08 11.54 25.60
C SER A 52 1.70 10.15 25.49
N ASP A 53 1.61 9.51 24.31
CA ASP A 53 2.11 8.15 24.04
C ASP A 53 2.43 8.02 22.54
N ARG A 54 3.62 8.48 22.17
CA ARG A 54 4.07 8.51 20.76
C ARG A 54 4.14 7.13 20.12
N ASP A 55 4.51 6.12 20.87
CA ASP A 55 4.66 4.77 20.32
C ASP A 55 3.29 4.20 19.95
N SER A 56 2.26 4.40 20.77
CA SER A 56 0.89 4.04 20.42
C SER A 56 0.36 4.83 19.22
N TYR A 57 0.70 6.12 19.09
CA TYR A 57 0.35 6.89 17.89
C TYR A 57 0.97 6.30 16.63
N PHE A 58 2.29 6.09 16.62
CA PHE A 58 2.98 5.56 15.45
C PHE A 58 2.58 4.11 15.15
N GLY A 59 2.30 3.30 16.16
CA GLY A 59 1.77 1.95 15.98
C GLY A 59 0.43 1.94 15.22
N ALA A 60 -0.50 2.84 15.60
CA ALA A 60 -1.78 2.97 14.90
C ALA A 60 -1.61 3.42 13.43
N ILE A 61 -0.67 4.34 13.16
CA ILE A 61 -0.36 4.78 11.79
C ILE A 61 0.29 3.65 10.98
N GLU A 62 1.24 2.91 11.59
CA GLU A 62 1.93 1.80 10.95
C GLU A 62 0.97 0.68 10.53
N GLU A 63 0.00 0.35 11.38
CA GLU A 63 -1.03 -0.66 11.08
C GLU A 63 -1.80 -0.29 9.81
N VAL A 64 -2.27 0.96 9.71
CA VAL A 64 -2.99 1.41 8.51
C VAL A 64 -2.07 1.45 7.29
N LEU A 65 -0.86 1.99 7.41
CA LEU A 65 0.09 2.04 6.29
C LEU A 65 0.42 0.63 5.80
N SER A 66 0.65 -0.34 6.69
CA SER A 66 0.97 -1.72 6.34
C SER A 66 -0.19 -2.44 5.62
N SER A 67 -1.43 -1.95 5.75
CA SER A 67 -2.57 -2.50 5.00
C SER A 67 -2.57 -2.12 3.52
N ILE A 68 -1.99 -0.97 3.15
CA ILE A 68 -2.01 -0.41 1.79
C ILE A 68 -0.64 -0.34 1.13
N VAL A 69 0.44 -0.24 1.91
CA VAL A 69 1.82 -0.16 1.42
C VAL A 69 2.47 -1.53 1.47
N ASP A 70 3.05 -1.98 0.38
CA ASP A 70 3.94 -3.13 0.35
C ASP A 70 5.38 -2.64 0.59
N PHE A 71 5.85 -2.73 1.83
CA PHE A 71 7.17 -2.25 2.20
C PHE A 71 8.30 -3.09 1.58
N ASN A 72 8.06 -4.37 1.24
CA ASN A 72 9.02 -5.17 0.48
C ASN A 72 9.17 -4.62 -0.94
N ALA A 73 8.06 -4.30 -1.61
CA ALA A 73 8.11 -3.67 -2.92
C ALA A 73 8.74 -2.27 -2.86
N VAL A 74 8.47 -1.48 -1.81
CA VAL A 74 9.14 -0.18 -1.59
C VAL A 74 10.65 -0.37 -1.42
N ALA A 75 11.10 -1.37 -0.65
CA ALA A 75 12.52 -1.67 -0.47
C ALA A 75 13.19 -2.00 -1.81
N LEU A 76 12.55 -2.81 -2.66
CA LEU A 76 13.06 -3.12 -4.00
C LEU A 76 13.14 -1.87 -4.89
N VAL A 77 12.16 -0.98 -4.83
CA VAL A 77 12.19 0.30 -5.57
C VAL A 77 13.36 1.18 -5.11
N VAL A 78 13.61 1.24 -3.80
CA VAL A 78 14.71 2.03 -3.23
C VAL A 78 16.08 1.40 -3.48
N MET A 79 16.23 0.09 -3.33
CA MET A 79 17.47 -0.62 -3.65
C MET A 79 17.79 -0.59 -5.14
N ASN A 80 16.77 -0.64 -5.99
CA ASN A 80 16.88 -0.65 -7.46
C ASN A 80 17.89 -1.71 -7.95
N SER A 81 18.96 -1.30 -8.66
CA SER A 81 19.99 -2.21 -9.17
C SER A 81 20.74 -3.00 -8.08
N TYR A 82 20.83 -2.48 -6.87
CA TYR A 82 21.46 -3.17 -5.74
C TYR A 82 20.60 -4.34 -5.22
N ALA A 83 19.29 -4.38 -5.53
CA ALA A 83 18.42 -5.47 -5.13
C ALA A 83 18.81 -6.83 -5.72
N GLU A 84 19.50 -6.86 -6.88
CA GLU A 84 19.97 -8.09 -7.51
C GLU A 84 21.09 -8.76 -6.70
N SER A 85 21.93 -7.98 -6.01
CA SER A 85 23.02 -8.47 -5.16
C SER A 85 22.62 -8.67 -3.70
N ALA A 86 21.49 -8.13 -3.28
CA ALA A 86 20.99 -8.25 -1.91
C ALA A 86 20.39 -9.64 -1.65
N SER A 87 20.69 -10.24 -0.50
CA SER A 87 20.00 -11.42 0.00
C SER A 87 18.54 -11.10 0.39
N ASP A 88 17.68 -12.13 0.43
CA ASP A 88 16.29 -11.94 0.85
C ASP A 88 16.21 -11.40 2.29
N ALA A 89 17.09 -11.86 3.19
CA ALA A 89 17.17 -11.35 4.56
C ALA A 89 17.53 -9.84 4.62
N GLN A 90 18.38 -9.35 3.72
CA GLN A 90 18.70 -7.92 3.62
C GLN A 90 17.53 -7.11 3.06
N LYS A 91 16.80 -7.64 2.08
CA LYS A 91 15.60 -7.00 1.53
C LYS A 91 14.51 -6.89 2.60
N ASP A 92 14.23 -7.98 3.33
CA ASP A 92 13.23 -7.99 4.41
C ASP A 92 13.62 -7.02 5.54
N ARG A 93 14.90 -7.05 5.95
CA ARG A 93 15.42 -6.11 6.94
C ARG A 93 15.26 -4.66 6.51
N PHE A 94 15.54 -4.36 5.24
CA PHE A 94 15.39 -3.00 4.72
C PHE A 94 13.91 -2.58 4.64
N ALA A 95 13.00 -3.49 4.29
CA ALA A 95 11.57 -3.24 4.33
C ALA A 95 11.09 -2.85 5.74
N ASP A 96 11.57 -3.54 6.77
CA ASP A 96 11.27 -3.22 8.18
C ASP A 96 11.82 -1.85 8.60
N ILE A 97 13.06 -1.54 8.20
CA ILE A 97 13.68 -0.24 8.45
C ILE A 97 12.87 0.88 7.76
N LEU A 98 12.49 0.70 6.51
CA LEU A 98 11.69 1.67 5.76
C LEU A 98 10.30 1.84 6.38
N ARG A 99 9.64 0.75 6.78
CA ARG A 99 8.35 0.79 7.47
C ARG A 99 8.43 1.70 8.70
N ALA A 100 9.37 1.43 9.59
CA ALA A 100 9.54 2.20 10.82
C ALA A 100 9.92 3.66 10.54
N THR A 101 10.88 3.91 9.63
CA THR A 101 11.39 5.25 9.33
C THR A 101 10.33 6.11 8.64
N LEU A 102 9.68 5.58 7.60
CA LEU A 102 8.68 6.31 6.83
C LEU A 102 7.42 6.57 7.67
N THR A 103 6.99 5.59 8.48
CA THR A 103 5.87 5.77 9.42
C THR A 103 6.15 6.91 10.39
N ARG A 104 7.35 6.95 11.00
CA ARG A 104 7.71 8.02 11.94
C ARG A 104 7.81 9.38 11.26
N PHE A 105 8.49 9.45 10.10
CA PHE A 105 8.71 10.71 9.40
C PHE A 105 7.41 11.31 8.86
N TYR A 106 6.64 10.54 8.08
CA TYR A 106 5.40 11.03 7.50
C TYR A 106 4.25 11.07 8.52
N GLY A 107 4.19 10.11 9.44
CA GLY A 107 3.19 10.11 10.51
C GLY A 107 3.28 11.34 11.42
N ALA A 108 4.50 11.82 11.70
CA ALA A 108 4.68 13.08 12.44
C ALA A 108 4.13 14.29 11.68
N SER A 109 4.26 14.33 10.35
CA SER A 109 3.72 15.40 9.50
C SER A 109 2.20 15.39 9.43
N LEU A 110 1.59 14.19 9.50
CA LEU A 110 0.12 14.04 9.43
C LEU A 110 -0.62 14.57 10.66
N VAL A 111 0.07 14.77 11.79
CA VAL A 111 -0.56 15.38 13.00
C VAL A 111 -1.12 16.77 12.71
N SER A 112 -0.51 17.51 11.79
CA SER A 112 -0.97 18.86 11.39
C SER A 112 -2.10 18.85 10.34
N TYR A 113 -2.58 17.67 9.92
CA TYR A 113 -3.74 17.59 9.03
C TYR A 113 -5.02 18.11 9.70
N GLU A 114 -5.64 19.12 9.14
CA GLU A 114 -6.81 19.82 9.69
C GLU A 114 -8.11 19.57 8.93
N GLY A 115 -8.11 18.58 8.01
CA GLY A 115 -9.32 18.25 7.23
C GLY A 115 -9.35 18.94 5.87
N GLN A 116 -8.20 19.16 5.25
CA GLN A 116 -8.11 19.60 3.86
C GLN A 116 -8.88 18.65 2.94
N GLU A 117 -9.45 19.19 1.86
CA GLU A 117 -10.21 18.42 0.89
C GLU A 117 -9.29 17.50 0.08
N LEU A 118 -9.71 16.24 -0.08
CA LEU A 118 -9.04 15.26 -0.93
C LEU A 118 -9.83 15.06 -2.22
N ALA A 119 -9.19 15.26 -3.35
CA ALA A 119 -9.79 15.03 -4.67
C ALA A 119 -8.98 13.98 -5.43
N PHE A 120 -9.61 12.83 -5.73
CA PHE A 120 -9.05 11.84 -6.63
C PHE A 120 -9.26 12.27 -8.08
N LEU A 121 -8.20 12.28 -8.86
CA LEU A 121 -8.22 12.72 -10.24
C LEU A 121 -8.46 11.53 -11.18
N PRO A 122 -9.18 11.71 -12.29
CA PRO A 122 -9.40 10.65 -13.26
C PRO A 122 -8.08 10.05 -13.76
N SER A 123 -8.04 8.72 -13.91
CA SER A 123 -6.96 8.05 -14.61
C SER A 123 -7.10 8.27 -16.12
N ASN A 124 -6.02 8.61 -16.80
CA ASN A 124 -6.01 8.79 -18.24
C ASN A 124 -5.80 7.48 -19.03
N ASN A 125 -5.76 6.32 -18.35
CA ASN A 125 -5.41 5.03 -18.95
C ASN A 125 -6.62 4.14 -19.19
N ALA A 126 -7.63 4.63 -19.93
CA ALA A 126 -8.84 3.85 -20.25
C ALA A 126 -8.56 2.56 -21.06
N ASP A 127 -7.43 2.48 -21.78
CA ASP A 127 -7.05 1.34 -22.64
C ASP A 127 -5.92 0.47 -22.03
N ALA A 128 -5.51 0.70 -20.78
CA ALA A 128 -4.45 -0.08 -20.14
C ALA A 128 -5.00 -1.41 -19.61
N ASP A 129 -4.12 -2.42 -19.54
CA ASP A 129 -4.42 -3.67 -18.83
C ASP A 129 -4.86 -3.35 -17.38
N PRO A 130 -6.09 -3.74 -16.97
CA PRO A 130 -6.61 -3.43 -15.66
C PRO A 130 -5.80 -4.07 -14.51
N ARG A 131 -4.88 -4.98 -14.80
CA ARG A 131 -3.99 -5.64 -13.84
C ARG A 131 -2.57 -5.08 -13.84
N ALA A 132 -2.24 -4.20 -14.78
CA ALA A 132 -0.93 -3.58 -14.85
C ALA A 132 -0.74 -2.53 -13.75
N ASP A 133 0.52 -2.27 -13.40
CA ASP A 133 0.91 -1.14 -12.57
C ASP A 133 0.20 0.14 -13.02
N THR A 134 -0.36 0.86 -12.08
CA THR A 134 -1.12 2.07 -12.40
C THR A 134 -0.77 3.23 -11.48
N ILE A 135 -1.00 4.45 -11.95
CA ILE A 135 -0.82 5.67 -11.17
C ILE A 135 -2.20 6.18 -10.75
N VAL A 136 -2.45 6.21 -9.44
CA VAL A 136 -3.59 6.89 -8.85
C VAL A 136 -3.15 8.30 -8.45
N ARG A 137 -3.84 9.31 -8.98
CA ARG A 137 -3.53 10.73 -8.74
C ARG A 137 -4.51 11.32 -7.76
N MET A 138 -3.99 12.08 -6.80
CA MET A 138 -4.79 12.76 -5.78
C MET A 138 -4.27 14.19 -5.58
N GLU A 139 -5.17 15.12 -5.31
CA GLU A 139 -4.86 16.47 -4.83
C GLU A 139 -5.35 16.64 -3.39
N LEU A 140 -4.48 17.14 -2.55
CA LEU A 140 -4.85 17.70 -1.25
C LEU A 140 -5.08 19.19 -1.43
N ARG A 141 -6.33 19.65 -1.26
CA ARG A 141 -6.77 21.02 -1.47
C ARG A 141 -7.01 21.72 -0.14
N GLY A 142 -6.46 22.87 0.01
CA GLY A 142 -6.64 23.70 1.21
C GLY A 142 -5.34 24.31 1.69
N GLY A 143 -5.42 25.46 2.38
CA GLY A 143 -4.25 26.25 2.72
C GLY A 143 -3.72 27.08 1.55
N ASP A 144 -2.41 27.38 1.56
CA ASP A 144 -1.79 28.29 0.58
C ASP A 144 -1.47 27.63 -0.77
N ALA A 145 -1.54 26.30 -0.86
CA ALA A 145 -1.23 25.55 -2.11
C ALA A 145 -1.95 24.19 -2.14
N ASN A 146 -2.28 23.75 -3.38
CA ASN A 146 -2.72 22.38 -3.62
C ASN A 146 -1.49 21.48 -3.73
N LEU A 147 -1.52 20.32 -3.08
CA LEU A 147 -0.47 19.33 -3.15
C LEU A 147 -0.93 18.16 -4.02
N GLU A 148 -0.21 17.90 -5.12
CA GLU A 148 -0.45 16.73 -5.95
C GLU A 148 0.34 15.53 -5.42
N LEU A 149 -0.36 14.39 -5.26
CA LEU A 149 0.20 13.10 -4.92
C LEU A 149 -0.08 12.09 -6.04
N GLN A 150 0.91 11.25 -6.34
CA GLN A 150 0.78 10.17 -7.31
C GLN A 150 1.20 8.86 -6.65
N TYR A 151 0.25 7.95 -6.50
CA TYR A 151 0.44 6.63 -5.91
C TYR A 151 0.72 5.63 -7.03
N GLN A 152 1.91 5.03 -7.07
CA GLN A 152 2.20 3.91 -7.96
C GLN A 152 1.70 2.63 -7.30
N MET A 153 0.57 2.15 -7.80
CA MET A 153 -0.11 0.94 -7.33
C MET A 153 0.23 -0.25 -8.22
N PHE A 154 0.27 -1.44 -7.62
CA PHE A 154 0.46 -2.71 -8.32
C PHE A 154 -0.36 -3.81 -7.65
N LEU A 155 -0.66 -4.88 -8.39
CA LEU A 155 -1.25 -6.10 -7.83
C LEU A 155 -0.14 -6.98 -7.27
N ASN A 156 -0.21 -7.30 -5.97
CA ASN A 156 0.70 -8.26 -5.35
C ASN A 156 0.33 -9.71 -5.74
N GLU A 157 1.10 -10.68 -5.24
CA GLU A 157 0.87 -12.11 -5.49
C GLU A 157 -0.50 -12.63 -5.00
N ASN A 158 -1.10 -11.94 -4.02
CA ASN A 158 -2.44 -12.24 -3.51
C ASN A 158 -3.56 -11.53 -4.29
N GLU A 159 -3.25 -10.91 -5.42
CA GLU A 159 -4.19 -10.12 -6.23
C GLU A 159 -4.78 -8.91 -5.47
N GLU A 160 -4.04 -8.34 -4.52
CA GLU A 160 -4.40 -7.13 -3.80
C GLU A 160 -3.66 -5.93 -4.35
N TRP A 161 -4.36 -4.82 -4.55
CA TRP A 161 -3.72 -3.56 -4.91
C TRP A 161 -2.91 -3.02 -3.72
N LYS A 162 -1.62 -2.77 -3.96
CA LYS A 162 -0.70 -2.21 -2.96
C LYS A 162 0.08 -1.02 -3.55
N LEU A 163 0.46 -0.11 -2.66
CA LEU A 163 1.34 1.00 -2.99
C LEU A 163 2.80 0.54 -2.91
N LYS A 164 3.60 0.79 -3.96
CA LYS A 164 5.04 0.53 -3.97
C LYS A 164 5.90 1.79 -4.14
N ASN A 165 5.31 2.91 -4.54
CA ASN A 165 6.03 4.17 -4.68
C ASN A 165 5.06 5.36 -4.64
N LEU A 166 5.56 6.50 -4.19
CA LEU A 166 4.81 7.75 -4.07
C LEU A 166 5.61 8.90 -4.71
N SER A 167 4.91 9.74 -5.47
CA SER A 167 5.44 11.05 -5.85
C SER A 167 4.62 12.14 -5.15
N LEU A 168 5.31 13.13 -4.60
CA LEU A 168 4.74 14.30 -3.95
C LEU A 168 5.21 15.57 -4.67
N VAL A 169 4.27 16.33 -5.22
CA VAL A 169 4.56 17.58 -5.96
C VAL A 169 5.65 17.35 -7.03
N GLY A 170 5.53 16.26 -7.80
CA GLY A 170 6.48 15.89 -8.86
C GLY A 170 7.78 15.25 -8.37
N ILE A 171 8.04 15.19 -7.06
CA ILE A 171 9.22 14.52 -6.50
C ILE A 171 8.90 13.05 -6.28
N ASN A 172 9.56 12.15 -7.01
CA ASN A 172 9.44 10.70 -6.83
C ASN A 172 10.27 10.27 -5.61
N LEU A 173 9.59 9.81 -4.55
CA LEU A 173 10.24 9.47 -3.28
C LEU A 173 11.14 8.22 -3.39
N GLY A 174 10.71 7.19 -4.13
CA GLY A 174 11.54 6.01 -4.36
C GLY A 174 12.87 6.37 -5.02
N ARG A 175 12.84 7.26 -6.02
CA ARG A 175 14.07 7.76 -6.67
C ARG A 175 14.94 8.62 -5.73
N GLN A 176 14.31 9.41 -4.87
CA GLN A 176 15.02 10.22 -3.88
C GLN A 176 15.75 9.33 -2.88
N TYR A 177 15.06 8.32 -2.33
CA TYR A 177 15.64 7.35 -1.41
C TYR A 177 16.67 6.44 -2.09
N PHE A 178 16.48 6.07 -3.35
CA PHE A 178 17.53 5.38 -4.12
C PHE A 178 18.82 6.21 -4.19
N THR A 179 18.71 7.52 -4.41
CA THR A 179 19.89 8.40 -4.43
C THR A 179 20.62 8.38 -3.08
N GLN A 180 19.88 8.38 -1.96
CA GLN A 180 20.45 8.23 -0.62
C GLN A 180 21.10 6.85 -0.43
N PHE A 181 20.40 5.77 -0.83
CA PHE A 181 20.91 4.41 -0.75
C PHE A 181 22.23 4.24 -1.53
N SER A 182 22.25 4.70 -2.78
CA SER A 182 23.45 4.66 -3.64
C SER A 182 24.62 5.46 -3.07
N ALA A 183 24.35 6.62 -2.46
CA ALA A 183 25.39 7.39 -1.79
C ALA A 183 25.97 6.65 -0.57
N LEU A 184 25.12 5.99 0.21
CA LEU A 184 25.56 5.17 1.35
C LEU A 184 26.35 3.93 0.87
N MET A 185 25.93 3.26 -0.21
CA MET A 185 26.68 2.14 -0.81
C MET A 185 28.09 2.57 -1.15
N SER A 186 28.24 3.71 -1.84
CA SER A 186 29.57 4.24 -2.21
C SER A 186 30.44 4.64 -0.99
N GLN A 187 29.82 5.00 0.13
CA GLN A 187 30.53 5.36 1.36
C GLN A 187 30.92 4.16 2.23
N ASN A 188 30.30 2.99 1.99
CA ASN A 188 30.49 1.78 2.77
C ASN A 188 31.04 0.62 1.92
N ASP A 189 31.83 0.92 0.89
CA ASP A 189 32.51 -0.09 0.03
C ASP A 189 31.55 -1.15 -0.55
N ASP A 190 30.33 -0.72 -0.95
CA ASP A 190 29.25 -1.54 -1.46
C ASP A 190 28.71 -2.60 -0.45
N ASP A 191 28.96 -2.42 0.84
CA ASP A 191 28.41 -3.28 1.91
C ASP A 191 26.98 -2.90 2.25
N ILE A 192 26.03 -3.74 1.82
CA ILE A 192 24.60 -3.52 2.08
C ILE A 192 24.28 -3.53 3.57
N ASP A 193 24.88 -4.42 4.37
CA ASP A 193 24.59 -4.47 5.82
C ASP A 193 25.03 -3.20 6.51
N ALA A 194 26.20 -2.65 6.16
CA ALA A 194 26.66 -1.35 6.66
C ALA A 194 25.72 -0.21 6.26
N VAL A 195 25.16 -0.23 5.04
CA VAL A 195 24.14 0.75 4.61
C VAL A 195 22.87 0.62 5.46
N LEU A 196 22.37 -0.60 5.70
CA LEU A 196 21.16 -0.82 6.51
C LEU A 196 21.37 -0.39 7.98
N ASP A 197 22.55 -0.61 8.55
CA ASP A 197 22.90 -0.16 9.90
C ASP A 197 22.93 1.38 10.04
N ASN A 198 23.27 2.08 8.97
CA ASN A 198 23.40 3.54 8.94
C ASN A 198 22.18 4.27 8.34
N TRP A 199 21.14 3.55 7.93
CA TRP A 199 19.92 4.15 7.38
C TRP A 199 19.15 4.96 8.43
N LYS A 200 18.83 6.22 8.09
CA LYS A 200 18.12 7.16 8.98
C LYS A 200 16.98 7.86 8.27
#